data_34b6813cebf0bc98e31a5972d6691463
#
_entry.id   34b6813cebf0bc98e31a5972d6691463
#
_cell.length_a   1.000
_cell.length_b   1.000
_cell.length_c   1.000
_cell.angle_alpha   90.00
_cell.angle_beta   90.00
_cell.angle_gamma   90.00
#
_symmetry.space_group_name_H-M   'P 1'
#
loop_
_entity.id
_entity.type
_entity.pdbx_description
1 polymer ?
#
loop_
_entity_poly.entity_id
_entity_poly.type
_entity_poly.pdbx_seq_one_letter_code
_entity_poly.pdbx_strand_id
1 'polypeptide(L)'
;MPETWKDIAAEILHLYPSGARLVGVAGVDAARSRRAADDLGAALTAAGQTVERAHTDDGDEDALRADVITPFRADRSDRVLVVSGPPAVLSTSARGLWNYSVWQLAGDEKPHTAASALVQLDDPDRPFRRFADFCALPASFGA
;
A
#
# COMPACT_ATOMS: atom_id res chain seq x y z
N MET A 1 3.81 -15.39 -9.64
CA MET A 1 3.67 -14.11 -8.92
C MET A 1 4.79 -13.16 -9.32
N PRO A 2 4.47 -11.94 -9.72
CA PRO A 2 5.51 -10.95 -10.09
C PRO A 2 6.48 -10.65 -8.95
N GLU A 3 7.76 -10.50 -9.28
CA GLU A 3 8.80 -10.20 -8.30
C GLU A 3 8.56 -8.91 -7.55
N THR A 4 7.96 -7.91 -8.21
CA THR A 4 7.67 -6.62 -7.59
C THR A 4 6.86 -6.78 -6.30
N TRP A 5 5.81 -7.59 -6.32
CA TRP A 5 4.99 -7.80 -5.13
C TRP A 5 5.70 -8.62 -4.07
N LYS A 6 6.51 -9.59 -4.48
CA LYS A 6 7.34 -10.36 -3.55
C LYS A 6 8.35 -9.48 -2.84
N ASP A 7 8.98 -8.58 -3.58
CA ASP A 7 9.99 -7.67 -3.03
C ASP A 7 9.36 -6.67 -2.05
N ILE A 8 8.19 -6.13 -2.38
CA ILE A 8 7.47 -5.22 -1.49
C ILE A 8 7.01 -5.96 -0.23
N ALA A 9 6.49 -7.17 -0.36
CA ALA A 9 6.10 -7.98 0.79
C ALA A 9 7.31 -8.25 1.71
N ALA A 10 8.45 -8.59 1.14
CA ALA A 10 9.67 -8.81 1.90
C ALA A 10 10.13 -7.53 2.62
N GLU A 11 10.03 -6.38 1.98
CA GLU A 11 10.37 -5.10 2.61
C GLU A 11 9.45 -4.79 3.79
N ILE A 12 8.14 -4.99 3.62
CA ILE A 12 7.17 -4.79 4.70
C ILE A 12 7.52 -5.65 5.92
N LEU A 13 7.81 -6.93 5.69
CA LEU A 13 8.10 -7.87 6.77
C LEU A 13 9.47 -7.62 7.40
N HIS A 14 10.41 -7.07 6.66
CA HIS A 14 11.70 -6.66 7.20
C HIS A 14 11.54 -5.44 8.13
N LEU A 15 10.75 -4.46 7.72
CA LEU A 15 10.52 -3.24 8.50
C LEU A 15 9.57 -3.46 9.68
N TYR A 16 8.57 -4.31 9.49
CA TYR A 16 7.52 -4.56 10.47
C TYR A 16 7.31 -6.07 10.62
N PRO A 17 8.19 -6.77 11.35
CA PRO A 17 8.20 -8.24 11.36
C PRO A 17 7.07 -8.88 12.14
N SER A 18 6.39 -8.16 13.01
CA SER A 18 5.36 -8.75 13.88
C SER A 18 4.27 -7.74 14.25
N GLY A 19 3.21 -8.24 14.87
CA GLY A 19 2.10 -7.44 15.34
C GLY A 19 1.04 -7.16 14.28
N ALA A 20 0.12 -6.28 14.60
CA ALA A 20 -0.91 -5.84 13.68
C ALA A 20 -0.33 -4.74 12.78
N ARG A 21 -0.20 -5.04 11.50
CA ARG A 21 0.41 -4.13 10.51
C ARG A 21 -0.63 -3.68 9.50
N LEU A 22 -0.61 -2.39 9.19
CA LEU A 22 -1.57 -1.75 8.30
C LEU A 22 -0.86 -1.24 7.05
N VAL A 23 -1.36 -1.66 5.89
CA VAL A 23 -0.82 -1.26 4.59
C VAL A 23 -1.90 -0.57 3.78
N GLY A 24 -1.66 0.66 3.36
CA GLY A 24 -2.56 1.40 2.49
C GLY A 24 -2.11 1.31 1.04
N VAL A 25 -3.02 0.97 0.14
CA VAL A 25 -2.75 0.91 -1.30
C VAL A 25 -3.70 1.86 -2.01
N ALA A 26 -3.18 2.87 -2.64
CA ALA A 26 -3.98 3.93 -3.23
C ALA A 26 -3.48 4.34 -4.61
N GLY A 27 -4.33 5.03 -5.32
CA GLY A 27 -4.05 5.60 -6.62
C GLY A 27 -5.29 6.19 -7.25
N VAL A 28 -5.14 6.78 -8.43
CA VAL A 28 -6.22 7.47 -9.12
C VAL A 28 -7.30 6.49 -9.60
N ASP A 29 -6.90 5.27 -9.97
CA ASP A 29 -7.82 4.26 -10.51
C ASP A 29 -8.16 3.22 -9.44
N ALA A 30 -9.45 3.12 -9.10
CA ALA A 30 -9.91 2.21 -8.06
C ALA A 30 -9.68 0.73 -8.42
N ALA A 31 -9.87 0.35 -9.67
CA ALA A 31 -9.67 -1.04 -10.09
C ALA A 31 -8.20 -1.45 -9.97
N ARG A 32 -7.28 -0.56 -10.35
CA ARG A 32 -5.84 -0.81 -10.18
C ARG A 32 -5.45 -0.88 -8.71
N SER A 33 -6.04 -0.06 -7.86
CA SER A 33 -5.79 -0.12 -6.40
C SER A 33 -6.23 -1.46 -5.84
N ARG A 34 -7.41 -1.95 -6.21
CA ARG A 34 -7.90 -3.26 -5.79
C ARG A 34 -6.98 -4.39 -6.26
N ARG A 35 -6.59 -4.36 -7.54
CA ARG A 35 -5.70 -5.37 -8.11
C ARG A 35 -4.35 -5.38 -7.41
N ALA A 36 -3.76 -4.21 -7.20
CA ALA A 36 -2.49 -4.08 -6.50
C ALA A 36 -2.58 -4.62 -5.07
N ALA A 37 -3.64 -4.28 -4.36
CA ALA A 37 -3.85 -4.74 -2.99
C ALA A 37 -4.07 -6.25 -2.92
N ASP A 38 -4.81 -6.81 -3.88
CA ASP A 38 -5.03 -8.27 -3.94
C ASP A 38 -3.71 -9.01 -4.21
N ASP A 39 -2.91 -8.51 -5.15
CA ASP A 39 -1.62 -9.11 -5.50
C ASP A 39 -0.62 -9.00 -4.36
N LEU A 40 -0.56 -7.85 -3.69
CA LEU A 40 0.30 -7.68 -2.51
C LEU A 40 -0.17 -8.59 -1.37
N GLY A 41 -1.47 -8.67 -1.14
CA GLY A 41 -2.03 -9.58 -0.13
C GLY A 41 -1.67 -11.03 -0.41
N ALA A 42 -1.73 -11.46 -1.67
CA ALA A 42 -1.32 -12.80 -2.07
C ALA A 42 0.16 -13.04 -1.82
N ALA A 43 1.01 -12.05 -2.08
CA ALA A 43 2.45 -12.17 -1.82
C ALA A 43 2.75 -12.27 -0.32
N LEU A 44 2.05 -11.51 0.51
CA LEU A 44 2.18 -11.58 1.97
C LEU A 44 1.71 -12.95 2.49
N THR A 45 0.60 -13.46 1.95
CA THR A 45 0.09 -14.79 2.31
C THR A 45 1.10 -15.87 1.94
N ALA A 46 1.69 -15.78 0.76
CA ALA A 46 2.73 -16.71 0.31
C ALA A 46 3.98 -16.65 1.20
N ALA A 47 4.22 -15.51 1.83
CA ALA A 47 5.32 -15.32 2.79
C ALA A 47 4.96 -15.80 4.21
N GLY A 48 3.81 -16.44 4.39
CA GLY A 48 3.41 -17.02 5.67
C GLY A 48 2.57 -16.12 6.56
N GLN A 49 2.12 -14.98 6.06
CA GLN A 49 1.34 -14.03 6.87
C GLN A 49 -0.16 -14.32 6.80
N THR A 50 -0.85 -13.99 7.87
CA THR A 50 -2.32 -13.93 7.88
C THR A 50 -2.71 -12.54 7.39
N VAL A 51 -3.45 -12.49 6.29
CA VAL A 51 -3.79 -11.24 5.61
C VAL A 51 -5.29 -11.01 5.61
N GLU A 52 -5.69 -9.80 5.98
CA GLU A 52 -7.06 -9.31 5.81
C GLU A 52 -7.06 -8.23 4.73
N ARG A 53 -8.16 -8.16 3.99
CA ARG A 53 -8.33 -7.19 2.92
C ARG A 53 -9.56 -6.32 3.19
N ALA A 54 -9.45 -5.03 2.91
CA ALA A 54 -10.57 -4.10 2.94
C ALA A 54 -10.43 -3.12 1.77
N HIS A 55 -11.54 -2.50 1.39
CA HIS A 55 -11.57 -1.49 0.34
C HIS A 55 -12.43 -0.33 0.80
N THR A 56 -12.03 0.89 0.45
CA THR A 56 -12.84 2.09 0.67
C THR A 56 -13.07 2.79 -0.66
N ASP A 57 -14.30 3.20 -0.93
CA ASP A 57 -14.64 3.87 -2.19
C ASP A 57 -14.35 5.37 -2.13
N ASP A 58 -14.43 5.98 -0.97
CA ASP A 58 -14.29 7.44 -0.80
C ASP A 58 -13.06 7.85 0.04
N GLY A 59 -12.43 6.90 0.72
CA GLY A 59 -11.30 7.19 1.60
C GLY A 59 -11.68 7.97 2.85
N ASP A 60 -12.93 7.88 3.30
CA ASP A 60 -13.38 8.56 4.51
C ASP A 60 -12.57 8.05 5.71
N GLU A 61 -11.75 8.93 6.28
CA GLU A 61 -10.84 8.58 7.36
C GLU A 61 -11.60 8.15 8.62
N ASP A 62 -12.67 8.83 8.97
CA ASP A 62 -13.44 8.51 10.19
C ASP A 62 -14.10 7.14 10.07
N ALA A 63 -14.70 6.84 8.92
CA ALA A 63 -15.28 5.54 8.67
C ALA A 63 -14.22 4.43 8.68
N LEU A 64 -13.07 4.66 8.05
CA LEU A 64 -11.96 3.71 8.08
C LEU A 64 -11.49 3.43 9.50
N ARG A 65 -11.32 4.46 10.31
CA ARG A 65 -10.90 4.29 11.70
C ARG A 65 -11.91 3.48 12.50
N ALA A 66 -13.19 3.84 12.40
CA ALA A 66 -14.24 3.22 13.20
C ALA A 66 -14.52 1.78 12.76
N ASP A 67 -14.63 1.54 11.46
CA ASP A 67 -15.16 0.28 10.93
C ASP A 67 -14.06 -0.75 10.63
N VAL A 68 -12.84 -0.32 10.37
CA VAL A 68 -11.77 -1.18 9.88
C VAL A 68 -10.54 -1.17 10.78
N ILE A 69 -9.97 0.00 11.04
CA ILE A 69 -8.66 0.11 11.69
C ILE A 69 -8.74 -0.18 13.18
N THR A 70 -9.67 0.45 13.90
CA THR A 70 -9.83 0.23 15.33
C THR A 70 -10.15 -1.22 15.67
N PRO A 71 -11.11 -1.88 14.98
CA PRO A 71 -11.35 -3.30 15.22
C PRO A 71 -10.14 -4.18 14.92
N PHE A 72 -9.41 -3.88 13.84
CA PHE A 72 -8.21 -4.64 13.49
C PHE A 72 -7.12 -4.52 14.55
N ARG A 73 -6.87 -3.30 15.03
CA ARG A 73 -5.86 -3.04 16.07
C ARG A 73 -6.24 -3.62 17.43
N ALA A 74 -7.53 -3.74 17.72
CA ALA A 74 -8.01 -4.31 18.98
C ALA A 74 -7.62 -5.78 19.13
N ASP A 75 -7.56 -6.50 18.03
CA ASP A 75 -7.02 -7.86 17.98
C ASP A 75 -5.51 -7.79 17.77
N ARG A 76 -4.74 -8.04 18.82
CA ARG A 76 -3.29 -7.86 18.84
C ARG A 76 -2.51 -9.03 18.22
N SER A 77 -3.14 -9.83 17.39
CA SER A 77 -2.45 -10.93 16.72
C SER A 77 -1.54 -10.46 15.58
N ASP A 78 -0.60 -11.31 15.17
CA ASP A 78 0.31 -11.04 14.06
C ASP A 78 -0.43 -11.18 12.73
N ARG A 79 -0.95 -10.07 12.22
CA ARG A 79 -1.72 -10.03 10.97
C ARG A 79 -1.35 -8.79 10.17
N VAL A 80 -1.64 -8.84 8.88
CA VAL A 80 -1.50 -7.68 7.99
C VAL A 80 -2.86 -7.34 7.41
N LEU A 81 -3.26 -6.08 7.55
CA LEU A 81 -4.45 -5.55 6.89
C LEU A 81 -4.01 -4.73 5.68
N VAL A 82 -4.50 -5.08 4.51
CA VAL A 82 -4.23 -4.34 3.27
C VAL A 82 -5.52 -3.66 2.83
N VAL A 83 -5.51 -2.33 2.83
CA VAL A 83 -6.67 -1.50 2.48
C VAL A 83 -6.41 -0.82 1.15
N SER A 84 -7.31 -1.02 0.19
CA SER A 84 -7.26 -0.34 -1.10
C SER A 84 -8.24 0.83 -1.15
N GLY A 85 -7.92 1.87 -1.91
CA GLY A 85 -8.81 3.00 -2.04
C GLY A 85 -8.30 4.09 -2.97
N PRO A 86 -9.03 5.22 -3.00
CA PRO A 86 -8.68 6.38 -3.80
C PRO A 86 -7.53 7.18 -3.19
N PRO A 87 -7.07 8.26 -3.84
CA PRO A 87 -5.99 9.09 -3.32
C PRO A 87 -6.17 9.58 -1.88
N ALA A 88 -7.41 9.75 -1.42
CA ALA A 88 -7.69 10.19 -0.06
C ALA A 88 -7.11 9.25 1.02
N VAL A 89 -6.89 7.99 0.70
CA VAL A 89 -6.25 7.01 1.61
C VAL A 89 -4.86 7.47 2.04
N LEU A 90 -4.16 8.19 1.16
CA LEU A 90 -2.83 8.73 1.45
C LEU A 90 -2.84 10.26 1.60
N SER A 91 -3.97 10.85 1.94
CA SER A 91 -4.05 12.27 2.26
C SER A 91 -3.17 12.60 3.47
N THR A 92 -2.86 13.87 3.65
CA THR A 92 -1.99 14.31 4.75
C THR A 92 -2.48 13.82 6.12
N SER A 93 -3.80 13.85 6.35
CA SER A 93 -4.37 13.39 7.62
C SER A 93 -4.41 11.87 7.75
N ALA A 94 -4.58 11.15 6.63
CA ALA A 94 -4.76 9.69 6.65
C ALA A 94 -3.44 8.93 6.59
N ARG A 95 -2.36 9.53 6.08
CA ARG A 95 -1.06 8.84 5.92
C ARG A 95 -0.54 8.20 7.20
N GLY A 96 -0.77 8.82 8.33
CA GLY A 96 -0.32 8.30 9.61
C GLY A 96 -1.02 7.03 10.09
N LEU A 97 -2.06 6.60 9.40
CA LEU A 97 -2.76 5.35 9.73
C LEU A 97 -1.95 4.11 9.34
N TRP A 98 -1.09 4.23 8.34
CA TRP A 98 -0.45 3.10 7.70
C TRP A 98 0.98 2.91 8.18
N ASN A 99 1.37 1.66 8.44
CA ASN A 99 2.78 1.30 8.65
C ASN A 99 3.55 1.41 7.32
N TYR A 100 2.89 1.03 6.24
CA TYR A 100 3.48 1.03 4.91
C TYR A 100 2.43 1.48 3.89
N SER A 101 2.83 2.21 2.87
CA SER A 101 1.90 2.69 1.85
C SER A 101 2.43 2.43 0.45
N VAL A 102 1.52 2.08 -0.45
CA VAL A 102 1.81 1.84 -1.86
C VAL A 102 0.96 2.78 -2.70
N TRP A 103 1.61 3.52 -3.59
CA TRP A 103 0.92 4.31 -4.60
C TRP A 103 1.06 3.62 -5.94
N GLN A 104 -0.05 3.25 -6.55
CA GLN A 104 -0.05 2.70 -7.91
C GLN A 104 -0.34 3.80 -8.91
N LEU A 105 0.30 3.72 -10.08
CA LEU A 105 0.12 4.71 -11.14
C LEU A 105 0.29 4.05 -12.49
N ALA A 106 -0.19 4.72 -13.53
CA ALA A 106 -0.03 4.26 -14.90
C ALA A 106 0.19 5.46 -15.83
N GLY A 107 0.85 5.23 -16.96
CA GLY A 107 1.11 6.28 -17.93
C GLY A 107 1.84 7.46 -17.33
N ASP A 108 1.28 8.65 -17.56
CA ASP A 108 1.87 9.92 -17.12
C ASP A 108 1.35 10.40 -15.76
N GLU A 109 0.66 9.57 -15.01
CA GLU A 109 0.19 9.93 -13.69
C GLU A 109 1.35 10.33 -12.79
N LYS A 110 1.12 11.35 -11.95
CA LYS A 110 2.15 11.85 -11.04
C LYS A 110 2.32 10.90 -9.86
N PRO A 111 3.57 10.62 -9.45
CA PRO A 111 3.82 9.82 -8.27
C PRO A 111 3.43 10.57 -6.99
N HIS A 112 3.02 9.83 -5.98
CA HIS A 112 2.79 10.35 -4.64
C HIS A 112 4.07 10.16 -3.82
N THR A 113 4.82 11.22 -3.64
CA THR A 113 6.18 11.15 -3.08
C THR A 113 6.23 10.74 -1.61
N ALA A 114 5.11 10.81 -0.90
CA ALA A 114 5.04 10.38 0.50
C ALA A 114 4.76 8.88 0.66
N ALA A 115 4.47 8.17 -0.43
CA ALA A 115 4.23 6.73 -0.36
C ALA A 115 5.53 5.98 -0.09
N SER A 116 5.43 4.87 0.63
CA SER A 116 6.59 3.99 0.90
C SER A 116 7.11 3.33 -0.38
N ALA A 117 6.21 2.99 -1.30
CA ALA A 117 6.56 2.40 -2.58
C ALA A 117 5.71 2.96 -3.70
N LEU A 118 6.32 3.14 -4.87
CA LEU A 118 5.64 3.53 -6.10
C LEU A 118 5.67 2.34 -7.06
N VAL A 119 4.50 1.94 -7.56
CA VAL A 119 4.41 0.81 -8.48
C VAL A 119 3.71 1.23 -9.75
N GLN A 120 4.38 1.04 -10.88
CA GLN A 120 3.84 1.33 -12.20
C GLN A 120 3.00 0.15 -12.67
N LEU A 121 1.75 0.41 -13.02
CA LEU A 121 0.76 -0.60 -13.39
C LEU A 121 0.11 -0.34 -14.75
N ASP A 122 0.90 0.10 -15.74
CA ASP A 122 0.38 0.20 -17.13
C ASP A 122 -0.11 -1.18 -17.58
N ASP A 123 0.66 -2.21 -17.26
CA ASP A 123 0.24 -3.60 -17.40
C ASP A 123 0.21 -4.24 -16.02
N PRO A 124 -0.99 -4.55 -15.47
CA PRO A 124 -1.08 -5.15 -14.15
C PRO A 124 -0.39 -6.51 -14.01
N ASP A 125 -0.17 -7.21 -15.12
CA ASP A 125 0.55 -8.48 -15.12
C ASP A 125 2.07 -8.30 -15.10
N ARG A 126 2.54 -7.07 -15.33
CA ARG A 126 3.96 -6.71 -15.35
C ARG A 126 4.22 -5.47 -14.51
N PRO A 127 3.88 -5.49 -13.23
CA PRO A 127 4.14 -4.35 -12.36
C PRO A 127 5.63 -4.14 -12.20
N PHE A 128 6.05 -2.89 -12.06
CA PHE A 128 7.43 -2.61 -11.69
C PHE A 128 7.49 -1.45 -10.70
N ARG A 129 8.44 -1.52 -9.78
CA ARG A 129 8.64 -0.51 -8.76
C ARG A 129 9.50 0.62 -9.32
N ARG A 130 9.11 1.85 -9.04
CA ARG A 130 9.86 3.02 -9.49
C ARG A 130 10.82 3.48 -8.41
N PHE A 131 12.12 3.35 -8.69
CA PHE A 131 13.20 3.86 -7.84
C PHE A 131 13.99 4.96 -8.53
N ALA A 132 14.11 4.89 -9.86
CA ALA A 132 14.99 5.76 -10.62
C ALA A 132 14.69 7.24 -10.41
N ASP A 133 13.42 7.59 -10.24
CA ASP A 133 13.01 8.96 -10.00
C ASP A 133 13.62 9.50 -8.72
N PHE A 134 13.71 8.69 -7.69
CA PHE A 134 14.30 9.08 -6.41
C PHE A 134 15.79 9.30 -6.55
N CYS A 135 16.48 8.44 -7.28
CA CYS A 135 17.93 8.57 -7.50
C CYS A 135 18.28 9.75 -8.38
N ALA A 136 17.41 10.12 -9.32
CA ALA A 136 17.64 11.20 -10.27
C ALA A 136 17.22 12.57 -9.72
N LEU A 137 16.52 12.62 -8.60
CA LEU A 137 15.96 13.85 -8.07
C LEU A 137 16.93 14.56 -7.13
N PRO A 138 16.83 15.91 -7.00
CA PRO A 138 17.69 16.64 -6.09
C PRO A 138 17.46 16.22 -4.64
N ALA A 139 18.41 16.54 -3.78
CA ALA A 139 18.35 16.16 -2.37
C ALA A 139 17.11 16.66 -1.64
N SER A 140 16.48 17.72 -2.14
CA SER A 140 15.23 18.25 -1.59
C SER A 140 14.02 17.38 -1.89
N PHE A 141 14.14 16.48 -2.84
CA PHE A 141 13.06 15.57 -3.16
C PHE A 141 12.95 14.50 -2.08
N GLY A 142 11.75 14.26 -1.62
CA GLY A 142 11.52 13.32 -0.53
C GLY A 142 11.70 13.93 0.86
N ALA A 143 12.06 15.17 0.89
CA ALA A 143 12.12 15.94 2.14
C ALA A 143 10.71 16.26 2.65
#